data_780f30471248b30d4a41c905fa648f1f
#
_entry.id   780f30471248b30d4a41c905fa648f1f
#
_cell.length_a   1.000
_cell.length_b   1.000
_cell.length_c   1.000
_cell.angle_alpha   90.00
_cell.angle_beta   90.00
_cell.angle_gamma   90.00
#
_symmetry.space_group_name_H-M   'P 1'
#
loop_
_entity.id
_entity.type
_entity.pdbx_description
1 polymer ?
#
loop_
_entity_poly.entity_id
_entity_poly.type
_entity_poly.pdbx_seq_one_letter_code
_entity_poly.pdbx_strand_id
1 'polypeptide(L)'
;MKKIIAFLAMLMMFPTFSFADRNGEEQVTLQKKKHNGAHFEHYAIADMPDAVYYDSGESEIIIVADGTSLYYNVEIVSISLNQTMILTQVDGYGDTIDVSSLPAGSYTIVITSEFLNEYEGQFTI
;
A
#
# COMPACT_ATOMS: atom_id res chain seq x y z
N MET A 1 1.89 24.19 27.67
CA MET A 1 0.72 24.74 26.99
C MET A 1 1.04 25.32 25.66
N LYS A 2 2.01 26.20 25.61
CA LYS A 2 2.37 26.80 24.34
C LYS A 2 2.83 25.79 23.31
N LYS A 3 3.50 24.76 23.77
CA LYS A 3 3.95 23.72 22.86
C LYS A 3 2.79 23.04 22.16
N ILE A 4 1.73 22.84 22.90
CA ILE A 4 0.56 22.20 22.35
C ILE A 4 -0.07 23.05 21.27
N ILE A 5 -0.11 24.34 21.52
CA ILE A 5 -0.68 25.28 20.56
C ILE A 5 0.14 25.28 19.28
N ALA A 6 1.46 25.31 19.41
CA ALA A 6 2.33 25.29 18.26
C ALA A 6 2.15 23.99 17.47
N PHE A 7 1.99 22.92 18.18
CA PHE A 7 1.81 21.63 17.55
C PHE A 7 0.51 21.58 16.76
N LEU A 8 -0.54 22.12 17.34
CA LEU A 8 -1.82 22.18 16.65
C LEU A 8 -1.74 23.03 15.41
N ALA A 9 -1.04 24.16 15.50
CA ALA A 9 -0.87 24.99 14.32
C ALA A 9 -0.16 24.23 13.22
N MET A 10 0.84 23.44 13.58
CA MET A 10 1.56 22.68 12.62
C MET A 10 0.66 21.65 11.94
N LEU A 11 -0.19 20.99 12.71
CA LEU A 11 -1.13 20.05 12.13
C LEU A 11 -2.06 20.72 11.15
N MET A 12 -2.44 21.94 11.45
CA MET A 12 -3.33 22.68 10.57
C MET A 12 -2.66 23.03 9.25
N MET A 13 -1.36 22.94 9.20
CA MET A 13 -0.62 23.24 8.00
C MET A 13 -0.67 22.09 6.99
N PHE A 14 -1.21 20.98 7.38
CA PHE A 14 -1.29 19.82 6.49
C PHE A 14 -2.72 19.60 6.05
N PRO A 15 -3.21 20.42 5.15
CA PRO A 15 -4.60 20.32 4.71
C PRO A 15 -4.91 18.98 4.07
N THR A 16 -3.88 18.28 3.60
CA THR A 16 -4.07 16.97 3.03
C THR A 16 -4.62 15.97 4.03
N PHE A 17 -4.57 16.30 5.29
CA PHE A 17 -5.16 15.44 6.30
C PHE A 17 -6.63 15.27 6.12
N SER A 18 -7.26 16.18 5.42
CA SER A 18 -8.69 16.05 5.19
C SER A 18 -9.00 14.76 4.44
N PHE A 19 -8.04 14.15 3.81
CA PHE A 19 -8.28 12.88 3.15
C PHE A 19 -8.34 11.74 4.13
N ALA A 20 -7.62 11.89 5.21
CA ALA A 20 -7.53 10.82 6.18
C ALA A 20 -8.80 10.68 6.99
N ASP A 21 -9.70 11.60 6.84
CA ASP A 21 -10.93 11.52 7.61
C ASP A 21 -11.85 10.43 7.10
N ARG A 22 -11.38 9.61 6.21
CA ARG A 22 -12.10 8.42 5.83
C ARG A 22 -11.81 7.31 6.82
N ASN A 23 -12.04 7.58 8.08
CA ASN A 23 -12.00 6.60 9.14
C ASN A 23 -10.65 5.91 9.30
N GLY A 24 -9.58 6.69 9.16
CA GLY A 24 -8.26 6.13 9.36
C GLY A 24 -7.64 5.51 8.13
N GLU A 25 -8.27 5.64 6.98
CA GLU A 25 -7.68 5.16 5.75
C GLU A 25 -6.56 6.08 5.31
N GLU A 26 -5.47 5.48 4.93
CA GLU A 26 -4.30 6.20 4.46
C GLU A 26 -3.85 5.58 3.15
N GLN A 27 -3.70 6.41 2.14
CA GLN A 27 -3.32 5.89 0.84
C GLN A 27 -1.86 5.46 0.83
N VAL A 28 -1.62 4.28 0.29
CA VAL A 28 -0.29 3.75 0.09
C VAL A 28 0.12 4.06 -1.33
N THR A 29 1.17 4.84 -1.49
CA THR A 29 1.65 5.22 -2.81
C THR A 29 2.46 4.06 -3.40
N LEU A 30 2.07 3.63 -4.58
CA LEU A 30 2.75 2.55 -5.27
C LEU A 30 3.69 3.10 -6.32
N GLN A 31 4.82 2.42 -6.49
CA GLN A 31 5.77 2.71 -7.55
C GLN A 31 6.06 1.42 -8.29
N LYS A 32 6.17 1.52 -9.60
CA LYS A 32 6.52 0.35 -10.39
C LYS A 32 7.98 0.02 -10.15
N LYS A 33 8.22 -1.25 -9.86
CA LYS A 33 9.56 -1.74 -9.62
C LYS A 33 10.20 -2.10 -10.94
N LYS A 34 11.43 -1.63 -11.15
CA LYS A 34 12.16 -1.97 -12.38
C LYS A 34 12.94 -3.24 -12.17
N HIS A 35 12.92 -4.07 -13.20
CA HIS A 35 13.72 -5.28 -13.20
C HIS A 35 15.01 -5.02 -13.94
N ASN A 36 16.13 -5.33 -13.30
CA ASN A 36 17.42 -5.17 -13.93
C ASN A 36 17.53 -6.09 -15.13
N GLY A 37 17.97 -5.52 -16.24
CA GLY A 37 18.17 -6.30 -17.44
C GLY A 37 16.91 -6.76 -18.10
N ALA A 38 15.78 -6.32 -17.66
CA ALA A 38 14.52 -6.68 -18.29
C ALA A 38 14.40 -6.01 -19.62
N HIS A 39 14.11 -6.79 -20.62
CA HIS A 39 13.89 -6.27 -21.96
C HIS A 39 12.43 -6.33 -22.33
N PHE A 40 11.59 -6.46 -21.34
CA PHE A 40 10.19 -6.70 -21.56
C PHE A 40 9.34 -5.48 -21.31
N GLU A 41 9.96 -4.35 -21.07
CA GLU A 41 9.22 -3.13 -20.78
C GLU A 41 8.31 -2.72 -21.89
N HIS A 42 8.61 -3.14 -23.09
CA HIS A 42 7.76 -2.82 -24.21
C HIS A 42 6.42 -3.56 -24.14
N TYR A 43 6.32 -4.51 -23.24
CA TYR A 43 5.02 -5.14 -22.98
C TYR A 43 4.31 -4.51 -21.81
N ALA A 44 4.75 -3.32 -21.42
CA ALA A 44 4.23 -2.71 -20.22
C ALA A 44 2.73 -2.53 -20.34
N ILE A 45 1.98 -3.34 -19.63
CA ILE A 45 0.55 -3.22 -19.49
C ILE A 45 0.31 -2.37 -18.27
N ALA A 46 -0.59 -1.40 -18.39
CA ALA A 46 -0.90 -0.52 -17.27
C ALA A 46 -1.86 -1.25 -16.34
N ASP A 47 -1.31 -2.13 -15.53
CA ASP A 47 -2.10 -3.00 -14.66
C ASP A 47 -1.87 -2.70 -13.19
N MET A 48 -1.32 -1.55 -12.87
CA MET A 48 -1.19 -1.13 -11.48
C MET A 48 -2.57 -0.98 -10.86
N PRO A 49 -2.77 -1.43 -9.62
CA PRO A 49 -4.03 -1.19 -8.95
C PRO A 49 -4.38 0.29 -8.93
N ASP A 50 -5.66 0.60 -8.95
CA ASP A 50 -6.11 1.98 -8.95
C ASP A 50 -5.72 2.69 -7.67
N ALA A 51 -5.79 2.00 -6.54
CA ALA A 51 -5.43 2.56 -5.26
C ALA A 51 -5.20 1.46 -4.24
N VAL A 52 -4.37 1.77 -3.25
CA VAL A 52 -4.16 0.90 -2.11
C VAL A 52 -4.25 1.76 -0.87
N TYR A 53 -4.99 1.30 0.13
CA TYR A 53 -5.15 2.01 1.39
C TYR A 53 -4.80 1.11 2.55
N TYR A 54 -4.26 1.70 3.60
CA TYR A 54 -4.17 1.04 4.89
C TYR A 54 -5.23 1.66 5.79
N ASP A 55 -6.15 0.84 6.29
CA ASP A 55 -7.20 1.28 7.18
C ASP A 55 -6.83 0.87 8.60
N SER A 56 -6.41 1.84 9.41
CA SER A 56 -5.98 1.57 10.77
C SER A 56 -7.17 1.22 11.68
N GLY A 57 -8.36 1.70 11.31
CA GLY A 57 -9.55 1.39 12.11
C GLY A 57 -9.95 -0.07 12.01
N GLU A 58 -9.84 -0.65 10.82
CA GLU A 58 -10.20 -2.03 10.58
C GLU A 58 -8.99 -2.95 10.53
N SER A 59 -7.78 -2.41 10.60
CA SER A 59 -6.53 -3.17 10.51
C SER A 59 -6.47 -3.99 9.24
N GLU A 60 -6.69 -3.33 8.12
CA GLU A 60 -6.65 -4.04 6.84
C GLU A 60 -6.06 -3.17 5.74
N ILE A 61 -5.53 -3.85 4.73
CA ILE A 61 -5.11 -3.24 3.48
C ILE A 61 -6.26 -3.39 2.51
N ILE A 62 -6.60 -2.32 1.83
CA ILE A 62 -7.68 -2.31 0.83
C ILE A 62 -7.05 -2.05 -0.52
N ILE A 63 -7.26 -2.97 -1.45
CA ILE A 63 -6.74 -2.85 -2.81
C ILE A 63 -7.92 -2.62 -3.73
N VAL A 64 -7.86 -1.54 -4.51
CA VAL A 64 -8.89 -1.20 -5.48
C VAL A 64 -8.29 -1.35 -6.86
N ALA A 65 -8.94 -2.11 -7.72
CA ALA A 65 -8.41 -2.36 -9.05
C ALA A 65 -9.56 -2.55 -10.04
N ASP A 66 -9.25 -2.57 -11.33
CA ASP A 66 -10.26 -2.55 -12.37
C ASP A 66 -10.33 -3.84 -13.20
N GLY A 67 -9.61 -4.86 -12.78
CA GLY A 67 -9.65 -6.14 -13.49
C GLY A 67 -8.69 -6.25 -14.65
N THR A 68 -7.85 -5.25 -14.88
CA THR A 68 -6.83 -5.35 -15.95
C THR A 68 -5.94 -6.56 -15.73
N SER A 69 -5.59 -6.82 -14.49
CA SER A 69 -4.95 -8.08 -14.11
C SER A 69 -6.04 -8.99 -13.53
N LEU A 70 -6.01 -10.26 -13.83
CA LEU A 70 -7.00 -11.19 -13.28
C LEU A 70 -6.82 -11.38 -11.78
N TYR A 71 -5.59 -11.26 -11.31
CA TYR A 71 -5.27 -11.41 -9.90
C TYR A 71 -3.98 -10.66 -9.62
N TYR A 72 -3.72 -10.46 -8.34
CA TYR A 72 -2.45 -9.93 -7.89
C TYR A 72 -1.90 -10.81 -6.79
N ASN A 73 -0.61 -11.07 -6.84
CA ASN A 73 0.09 -11.68 -5.71
C ASN A 73 0.59 -10.56 -4.83
N VAL A 74 0.32 -10.67 -3.54
CA VAL A 74 0.65 -9.61 -2.60
C VAL A 74 1.56 -10.16 -1.52
N GLU A 75 2.65 -9.46 -1.31
CA GLU A 75 3.61 -9.79 -0.26
C GLU A 75 3.77 -8.58 0.64
N ILE A 76 3.65 -8.79 1.95
CA ILE A 76 3.86 -7.74 2.93
C ILE A 76 5.09 -8.12 3.74
N VAL A 77 6.09 -7.24 3.71
CA VAL A 77 7.41 -7.50 4.28
C VAL A 77 7.67 -6.50 5.39
N SER A 78 8.07 -7.01 6.55
CA SER A 78 8.49 -6.14 7.64
C SER A 78 9.85 -5.55 7.30
N ILE A 79 9.94 -4.22 7.34
CA ILE A 79 11.20 -3.54 7.03
C ILE A 79 12.23 -3.81 8.13
N SER A 80 11.80 -3.73 9.39
CA SER A 80 12.74 -3.90 10.50
C SER A 80 13.23 -5.34 10.63
N LEU A 81 12.38 -6.31 10.34
CA LEU A 81 12.75 -7.72 10.46
C LEU A 81 13.27 -8.28 9.14
N ASN A 82 13.07 -7.55 8.05
CA ASN A 82 13.44 -8.02 6.71
C ASN A 82 12.86 -9.40 6.45
N GLN A 83 11.58 -9.55 6.74
CA GLN A 83 10.92 -10.84 6.71
C GLN A 83 9.52 -10.69 6.12
N THR A 84 9.16 -11.64 5.26
CA THR A 84 7.82 -11.69 4.70
C THR A 84 6.84 -12.10 5.80
N MET A 85 5.84 -11.26 6.01
CA MET A 85 4.84 -11.48 7.03
C MET A 85 3.55 -12.05 6.45
N ILE A 86 3.20 -11.65 5.24
CA ILE A 86 1.98 -12.10 4.57
C ILE A 86 2.32 -12.33 3.11
N LEU A 87 1.82 -13.43 2.57
CA LEU A 87 1.94 -13.74 1.16
C LEU A 87 0.61 -14.31 0.72
N THR A 88 -0.09 -13.59 -0.14
CA THR A 88 -1.44 -13.98 -0.52
C THR A 88 -1.75 -13.53 -1.94
N GLN A 89 -2.85 -14.01 -2.48
CA GLN A 89 -3.32 -13.61 -3.79
C GLN A 89 -4.69 -12.97 -3.64
N VAL A 90 -4.91 -11.90 -4.38
CA VAL A 90 -6.17 -11.17 -4.32
C VAL A 90 -6.77 -11.10 -5.72
N ASP A 91 -8.06 -10.82 -5.75
CA ASP A 91 -8.80 -10.70 -7.00
C ASP A 91 -8.38 -9.45 -7.76
N GLY A 92 -8.41 -9.53 -9.08
CA GLY A 92 -8.01 -8.41 -9.93
C GLY A 92 -8.93 -7.21 -9.87
N TYR A 93 -10.10 -7.34 -9.29
CA TYR A 93 -10.98 -6.20 -9.06
C TYR A 93 -10.79 -5.58 -7.69
N GLY A 94 -9.91 -6.15 -6.90
CA GLY A 94 -9.61 -5.62 -5.59
C GLY A 94 -10.06 -6.54 -4.49
N ASP A 95 -9.54 -6.29 -3.31
CA ASP A 95 -9.82 -7.13 -2.14
C ASP A 95 -9.26 -6.44 -0.91
N THR A 96 -9.52 -7.04 0.23
CA THR A 96 -8.93 -6.58 1.47
C THR A 96 -8.05 -7.66 2.06
N ILE A 97 -7.01 -7.23 2.78
CA ILE A 97 -6.08 -8.14 3.43
C ILE A 97 -6.04 -7.77 4.91
N ASP A 98 -6.35 -8.75 5.75
CA ASP A 98 -6.34 -8.56 7.20
C ASP A 98 -4.89 -8.48 7.68
N VAL A 99 -4.52 -7.35 8.28
CA VAL A 99 -3.19 -7.17 8.83
C VAL A 99 -3.23 -6.98 10.34
N SER A 100 -4.34 -7.37 10.98
CA SER A 100 -4.52 -7.17 12.41
C SER A 100 -3.53 -7.97 13.25
N SER A 101 -2.95 -9.02 12.69
CA SER A 101 -1.98 -9.83 13.41
C SER A 101 -0.56 -9.28 13.36
N LEU A 102 -0.33 -8.25 12.54
CA LEU A 102 1.01 -7.72 12.38
C LEU A 102 1.34 -6.73 13.49
N PRO A 103 2.56 -6.80 14.05
CA PRO A 103 2.95 -5.84 15.07
C PRO A 103 3.15 -4.44 14.46
N ALA A 104 3.14 -3.45 15.34
CA ALA A 104 3.41 -2.08 14.93
C ALA A 104 4.77 -2.00 14.28
N GLY A 105 4.88 -1.21 13.23
CA GLY A 105 6.13 -1.04 12.51
C GLY A 105 5.91 -0.61 11.09
N SER A 106 6.99 -0.54 10.34
CA SER A 106 6.95 -0.14 8.93
C SER A 106 7.04 -1.37 8.04
N TYR A 107 6.26 -1.35 6.98
CA TYR A 107 6.12 -2.49 6.08
C TYR A 107 6.20 -2.03 4.65
N THR A 108 6.69 -2.93 3.79
CA THR A 108 6.62 -2.77 2.34
C THR A 108 5.57 -3.74 1.83
N ILE A 109 4.71 -3.24 0.97
CA ILE A 109 3.78 -4.09 0.25
C ILE A 109 4.25 -4.20 -1.19
N VAL A 110 4.37 -5.43 -1.68
CA VAL A 110 4.77 -5.70 -3.05
C VAL A 110 3.61 -6.40 -3.74
N ILE A 111 3.14 -5.81 -4.82
CA ILE A 111 2.00 -6.32 -5.56
C ILE A 111 2.48 -6.70 -6.95
N THR A 112 2.30 -7.94 -7.32
CA THR A 112 2.74 -8.46 -8.62
C THR A 112 1.52 -8.87 -9.43
N SER A 113 1.37 -8.29 -10.62
CA SER A 113 0.26 -8.63 -11.49
C SER A 113 0.48 -9.96 -12.19
N GLU A 114 -0.56 -10.47 -12.84
CA GLU A 114 -0.42 -11.69 -13.63
C GLU A 114 0.61 -11.53 -14.76
N PHE A 115 0.87 -10.30 -15.17
CA PHE A 115 1.84 -10.01 -16.22
C PHE A 115 3.23 -9.78 -15.66
N LEU A 116 3.43 -10.09 -14.38
CA LEU A 116 4.71 -10.02 -13.69
C LEU A 116 5.24 -8.60 -13.51
N ASN A 117 4.37 -7.61 -13.60
CA ASN A 117 4.73 -6.25 -13.22
C ASN A 117 4.65 -6.15 -11.70
N GLU A 118 5.70 -5.59 -11.10
CA GLU A 118 5.76 -5.44 -9.65
C GLU A 118 5.61 -3.99 -9.27
N TYR A 119 4.80 -3.77 -8.27
CA TYR A 119 4.57 -2.44 -7.71
C TYR A 119 4.80 -2.52 -6.22
N GLU A 120 5.45 -1.50 -5.66
CA GLU A 120 5.69 -1.52 -4.23
C GLU A 120 5.37 -0.20 -3.59
N GLY A 121 4.98 -0.26 -2.34
CA GLY A 121 4.70 0.91 -1.53
C GLY A 121 5.03 0.59 -0.08
N GLN A 122 4.90 1.59 0.78
CA GLN A 122 5.20 1.42 2.18
C GLN A 122 4.06 1.95 3.02
N PHE A 123 3.85 1.32 4.15
CA PHE A 123 2.86 1.78 5.12
C PHE A 123 3.36 1.46 6.52
N THR A 124 2.77 2.11 7.50
CA THR A 124 3.15 1.96 8.89
C THR A 124 1.93 1.59 9.73
N ILE A 125 2.09 0.58 10.54
CA ILE A 125 1.07 0.16 11.51
C ILE A 125 1.39 0.75 12.87
#